data_1c520976858a3348df65771b90265062
#
_entry.id   1c520976858a3348df65771b90265062
#
_cell.length_a   1.000
_cell.length_b   1.000
_cell.length_c   1.000
_cell.angle_alpha   90.00
_cell.angle_beta   90.00
_cell.angle_gamma   90.00
#
_symmetry.space_group_name_H-M   'P 1'
#
loop_
_entity.id
_entity.type
_entity.pdbx_description
1 polymer ?
#
loop_
_entity_poly.entity_id
_entity_poly.type
_entity_poly.pdbx_seq_one_letter_code
_entity_poly.pdbx_strand_id
1 'polypeptide(L)'
;MTRILAFLILFLFNVPIYAQNTSASPYSASGLGERSFSGTQASRHMGGLDVFTDSIHANLNNPAGYGFLKATTYSIGINYTNINLASLSESRNSDIASIDYIAVSIPAGKFSFGFGLLPFTSVGYRVEGNDDTSELQIFNRYEGNGGLNQAYFSVGLPLTSYFAIGSTLNYNFGNLFYRSGQFIEGIDNGTFLSNESSVSGFSFQFSAQAKIPIQKKYTFQAMYSFQPIGRLDSRNSRVFSTQSLSTEILTDFVQIDLTSSGIENTNPNLSSMSRIGVGYGKNKKWFLGVQYNFIKSSNFSNKFFERKNISYQDAKTVSY
;
A
#
# COMPACT_ATOMS: atom_id res chain seq x y z
N MET A 1 -0.57 11.86 -38.39
CA MET A 1 -0.35 11.13 -37.13
C MET A 1 -0.20 12.05 -35.93
N THR A 2 0.59 13.09 -35.96
CA THR A 2 0.78 14.03 -34.82
C THR A 2 -0.51 14.74 -34.36
N ARG A 3 -1.42 15.09 -35.24
CA ARG A 3 -2.71 15.76 -34.89
C ARG A 3 -3.68 14.79 -34.16
N ILE A 4 -3.69 13.51 -34.52
CA ILE A 4 -4.53 12.49 -33.88
C ILE A 4 -3.97 12.18 -32.51
N LEU A 5 -2.63 12.10 -32.34
CA LEU A 5 -1.97 11.90 -31.07
C LEU A 5 -2.23 13.06 -30.10
N ALA A 6 -2.17 14.31 -30.60
CA ALA A 6 -2.50 15.51 -29.81
C ALA A 6 -3.97 15.52 -29.37
N PHE A 7 -4.90 15.07 -30.21
CA PHE A 7 -6.33 15.00 -29.87
C PHE A 7 -6.59 13.90 -28.83
N LEU A 8 -5.89 12.75 -28.91
CA LEU A 8 -5.97 11.67 -27.93
C LEU A 8 -5.42 12.10 -26.56
N ILE A 9 -4.33 12.86 -26.55
CA ILE A 9 -3.75 13.41 -25.31
C ILE A 9 -4.70 14.44 -24.69
N LEU A 10 -5.35 15.31 -25.49
CA LEU A 10 -6.31 16.30 -24.99
C LEU A 10 -7.57 15.64 -24.40
N PHE A 11 -7.98 14.49 -24.93
CA PHE A 11 -9.14 13.73 -24.43
C PHE A 11 -8.86 13.06 -23.09
N LEU A 12 -7.61 12.65 -22.83
CA LEU A 12 -7.19 12.04 -21.56
C LEU A 12 -7.20 13.03 -20.38
N PHE A 13 -7.09 14.33 -20.63
CA PHE A 13 -7.12 15.36 -19.58
C PHE A 13 -8.53 15.76 -19.11
N ASN A 14 -9.59 15.32 -19.79
CA ASN A 14 -10.96 15.66 -19.41
C ASN A 14 -11.73 14.54 -18.69
N VAL A 15 -11.07 13.45 -18.33
CA VAL A 15 -11.69 12.41 -17.50
C VAL A 15 -11.63 12.88 -16.04
N PRO A 16 -12.77 13.15 -15.38
CA PRO A 16 -12.75 13.44 -13.95
C PRO A 16 -12.21 12.20 -13.24
N ILE A 17 -11.00 12.32 -12.72
CA ILE A 17 -10.39 11.28 -11.88
C ILE A 17 -11.05 11.41 -10.51
N TYR A 18 -12.15 10.69 -10.33
CA TYR A 18 -12.63 10.44 -8.97
C TYR A 18 -11.56 9.62 -8.26
N ALA A 19 -11.09 10.10 -7.12
CA ALA A 19 -10.21 9.33 -6.25
C ALA A 19 -10.96 8.05 -5.85
N GLN A 20 -10.64 6.94 -6.51
CA GLN A 20 -11.28 5.66 -6.22
C GLN A 20 -10.73 5.15 -4.90
N ASN A 21 -11.62 4.80 -3.98
CA ASN A 21 -11.23 4.06 -2.80
C ASN A 21 -10.60 2.73 -3.25
N THR A 22 -9.35 2.52 -2.88
CA THR A 22 -8.60 1.31 -3.25
C THR A 22 -8.77 0.18 -2.22
N SER A 23 -9.57 0.40 -1.18
CA SER A 23 -9.95 -0.59 -0.17
C SER A 23 -11.43 -0.43 0.19
N ALA A 24 -12.09 -1.54 0.56
CA ALA A 24 -13.39 -1.56 1.21
C ALA A 24 -13.34 -2.42 2.49
N SER A 25 -12.18 -2.43 3.16
CA SER A 25 -11.90 -3.28 4.32
C SER A 25 -12.01 -2.50 5.62
N PRO A 26 -12.85 -2.93 6.58
CA PRO A 26 -12.87 -2.34 7.93
C PRO A 26 -11.53 -2.42 8.66
N TYR A 27 -10.67 -3.37 8.29
CA TYR A 27 -9.32 -3.51 8.86
C TYR A 27 -8.39 -2.35 8.46
N SER A 28 -8.73 -1.60 7.41
CA SER A 28 -7.99 -0.40 7.01
C SER A 28 -8.13 0.78 7.99
N ALA A 29 -8.96 0.64 9.04
CA ALA A 29 -9.18 1.67 10.07
C ALA A 29 -7.98 1.89 11.01
N SER A 30 -6.95 1.08 10.92
CA SER A 30 -5.80 1.13 11.85
C SER A 30 -4.52 1.59 11.17
N GLY A 31 -3.69 2.32 11.90
CA GLY A 31 -2.35 2.71 11.49
C GLY A 31 -2.33 3.69 10.31
N LEU A 32 -1.69 3.30 9.22
CA LEU A 32 -1.64 4.04 7.95
C LEU A 32 -2.54 3.41 6.88
N GLY A 33 -3.49 2.56 7.29
CA GLY A 33 -4.34 1.78 6.40
C GLY A 33 -3.83 0.36 6.16
N GLU A 34 -4.60 -0.39 5.36
CA GLU A 34 -4.25 -1.74 4.94
C GLU A 34 -3.15 -1.72 3.89
N ARG A 35 -2.16 -2.59 4.02
CA ARG A 35 -1.04 -2.65 3.09
C ARG A 35 -1.47 -3.25 1.75
N SER A 36 -1.21 -2.52 0.67
CA SER A 36 -1.49 -2.99 -0.68
C SER A 36 -0.48 -4.07 -1.11
N PHE A 37 -0.89 -4.92 -2.06
CA PHE A 37 0.02 -5.88 -2.65
C PHE A 37 1.10 -5.13 -3.47
N SER A 38 2.36 -5.31 -3.10
CA SER A 38 3.49 -4.56 -3.67
C SER A 38 4.25 -5.29 -4.79
N GLY A 39 3.78 -6.46 -5.23
CA GLY A 39 4.41 -7.24 -6.31
C GLY A 39 3.87 -6.89 -7.70
N THR A 40 4.56 -7.39 -8.73
CA THR A 40 4.06 -7.36 -10.11
C THR A 40 2.99 -8.43 -10.34
N GLN A 41 2.26 -8.37 -11.46
CA GLN A 41 1.33 -9.43 -11.85
C GLN A 41 2.04 -10.77 -12.00
N ALA A 42 3.29 -10.78 -12.49
CA ALA A 42 4.09 -12.01 -12.56
C ALA A 42 4.33 -12.61 -11.17
N SER A 43 4.68 -11.80 -10.16
CA SER A 43 4.80 -12.24 -8.76
C SER A 43 3.46 -12.72 -8.20
N ARG A 44 2.35 -12.00 -8.49
CA ARG A 44 1.01 -12.37 -8.02
C ARG A 44 0.57 -13.74 -8.54
N HIS A 45 0.77 -14.02 -9.85
CA HIS A 45 0.45 -15.30 -10.44
C HIS A 45 1.32 -16.47 -9.93
N MET A 46 2.45 -16.15 -9.30
CA MET A 46 3.33 -17.11 -8.65
C MET A 46 3.15 -17.13 -7.11
N GLY A 47 1.95 -16.83 -6.61
CA GLY A 47 1.66 -16.85 -5.17
C GLY A 47 2.38 -15.77 -4.36
N GLY A 48 2.84 -14.69 -5.00
CA GLY A 48 3.59 -13.61 -4.33
C GLY A 48 5.08 -13.92 -4.14
N LEU A 49 5.64 -14.86 -4.89
CA LEU A 49 7.06 -15.21 -4.83
C LEU A 49 7.93 -14.14 -5.48
N ASP A 50 8.67 -13.40 -4.66
CA ASP A 50 9.64 -12.39 -5.12
C ASP A 50 11.02 -13.00 -5.41
N VAL A 51 11.24 -14.26 -5.06
CA VAL A 51 12.48 -14.99 -5.35
C VAL A 51 12.63 -15.29 -6.84
N PHE A 52 11.52 -15.41 -7.57
CA PHE A 52 11.58 -15.61 -9.01
C PHE A 52 12.08 -14.36 -9.73
N THR A 53 13.15 -14.52 -10.50
CA THR A 53 13.67 -13.48 -11.38
C THR A 53 14.00 -14.05 -12.75
N ASP A 54 13.68 -13.30 -13.77
CA ASP A 54 14.01 -13.62 -15.15
C ASP A 54 14.74 -12.46 -15.85
N SER A 55 14.74 -12.44 -17.17
CA SER A 55 15.44 -11.41 -17.95
C SER A 55 14.53 -10.28 -18.46
N ILE A 56 13.24 -10.32 -18.12
CA ILE A 56 12.22 -9.42 -18.70
C ILE A 56 11.41 -8.73 -17.61
N HIS A 57 10.94 -9.47 -16.61
CA HIS A 57 10.00 -8.94 -15.62
C HIS A 57 10.71 -8.19 -14.49
N ALA A 58 10.27 -6.96 -14.25
CA ALA A 58 10.68 -6.21 -13.07
C ALA A 58 10.21 -6.93 -11.78
N ASN A 59 11.00 -6.84 -10.72
CA ASN A 59 10.63 -7.35 -9.41
C ASN A 59 10.67 -6.22 -8.39
N LEU A 60 9.51 -5.74 -7.98
CA LEU A 60 9.36 -4.55 -7.12
C LEU A 60 9.85 -4.80 -5.68
N ASN A 61 9.76 -6.05 -5.22
CA ASN A 61 10.15 -6.45 -3.87
C ASN A 61 11.57 -7.02 -3.79
N ASN A 62 12.25 -7.15 -4.94
CA ASN A 62 13.60 -7.69 -5.01
C ASN A 62 14.46 -6.88 -5.99
N PRO A 63 15.03 -5.75 -5.55
CA PRO A 63 15.86 -4.92 -6.41
C PRO A 63 17.09 -5.62 -6.99
N ALA A 64 17.63 -6.65 -6.36
CA ALA A 64 18.72 -7.44 -6.95
C ALA A 64 18.28 -8.17 -8.24
N GLY A 65 16.98 -8.46 -8.38
CA GLY A 65 16.42 -9.06 -9.60
C GLY A 65 16.64 -8.21 -10.84
N TYR A 66 16.72 -6.88 -10.70
CA TYR A 66 17.05 -5.99 -11.82
C TYR A 66 18.42 -6.28 -12.43
N GLY A 67 19.39 -6.79 -11.65
CA GLY A 67 20.72 -7.17 -12.16
C GLY A 67 20.69 -8.29 -13.21
N PHE A 68 19.59 -9.01 -13.33
CA PHE A 68 19.44 -10.08 -14.35
C PHE A 68 18.60 -9.66 -15.56
N LEU A 69 18.09 -8.43 -15.61
CA LEU A 69 17.32 -7.92 -16.75
C LEU A 69 18.18 -7.75 -17.99
N LYS A 70 17.60 -8.08 -19.14
CA LYS A 70 18.23 -7.96 -20.46
C LYS A 70 17.45 -7.11 -21.45
N ALA A 71 16.23 -6.73 -21.10
CA ALA A 71 15.36 -5.93 -21.93
C ALA A 71 14.77 -4.76 -21.15
N THR A 72 14.60 -3.63 -21.80
CA THR A 72 13.78 -2.53 -21.29
C THR A 72 12.32 -2.94 -21.31
N THR A 73 11.63 -2.78 -20.19
CA THR A 73 10.22 -3.15 -20.07
C THR A 73 9.41 -2.03 -19.45
N TYR A 74 8.19 -1.90 -19.95
CA TYR A 74 7.15 -1.04 -19.41
C TYR A 74 6.01 -1.96 -18.97
N SER A 75 5.56 -1.84 -17.76
CA SER A 75 4.48 -2.68 -17.26
C SER A 75 3.49 -1.88 -16.41
N ILE A 76 2.21 -2.18 -16.58
CA ILE A 76 1.11 -1.62 -15.79
C ILE A 76 0.33 -2.81 -15.26
N GLY A 77 0.08 -2.81 -13.95
CA GLY A 77 -0.81 -3.77 -13.30
C GLY A 77 -2.14 -3.11 -12.98
N ILE A 78 -3.21 -3.79 -13.34
CA ILE A 78 -4.59 -3.39 -12.98
C ILE A 78 -5.19 -4.56 -12.22
N ASN A 79 -5.91 -4.25 -11.16
CA ASN A 79 -6.61 -5.24 -10.34
C ASN A 79 -8.09 -4.88 -10.24
N TYR A 80 -8.93 -5.90 -10.28
CA TYR A 80 -10.35 -5.81 -9.95
C TYR A 80 -10.63 -6.83 -8.85
N THR A 81 -11.21 -6.38 -7.76
CA THR A 81 -11.53 -7.20 -6.59
C THR A 81 -12.99 -7.05 -6.23
N ASN A 82 -13.70 -8.16 -6.12
CA ASN A 82 -15.03 -8.22 -5.52
C ASN A 82 -14.88 -8.73 -4.09
N ILE A 83 -15.40 -7.97 -3.12
CA ILE A 83 -15.33 -8.29 -1.71
C ILE A 83 -16.75 -8.48 -1.20
N ASN A 84 -17.01 -9.62 -0.60
CA ASN A 84 -18.24 -9.84 0.16
C ASN A 84 -17.95 -9.60 1.65
N LEU A 85 -18.56 -8.57 2.20
CA LEU A 85 -18.53 -8.25 3.62
C LEU A 85 -19.78 -8.81 4.26
N ALA A 86 -19.62 -9.73 5.21
CA ALA A 86 -20.74 -10.34 5.92
C ALA A 86 -20.60 -10.13 7.43
N SER A 87 -21.69 -9.74 8.07
CA SER A 87 -21.89 -9.74 9.53
C SER A 87 -22.87 -10.86 9.90
N LEU A 88 -23.25 -10.95 11.15
CA LEU A 88 -24.25 -11.91 11.61
C LEU A 88 -25.66 -11.61 11.04
N SER A 89 -25.96 -10.36 10.71
CA SER A 89 -27.29 -9.89 10.29
C SER A 89 -27.33 -9.42 8.83
N GLU A 90 -26.21 -9.00 8.26
CA GLU A 90 -26.17 -8.36 6.94
C GLU A 90 -24.98 -8.80 6.12
N SER A 91 -25.13 -8.75 4.79
CA SER A 91 -24.00 -8.92 3.85
C SER A 91 -24.05 -7.85 2.78
N ARG A 92 -22.86 -7.37 2.38
CA ARG A 92 -22.70 -6.36 1.33
C ARG A 92 -21.57 -6.71 0.40
N ASN A 93 -21.80 -6.60 -0.90
CA ASN A 93 -20.75 -6.72 -1.90
C ASN A 93 -20.17 -5.34 -2.20
N SER A 94 -18.86 -5.30 -2.39
CA SER A 94 -18.13 -4.11 -2.81
C SER A 94 -17.15 -4.47 -3.92
N ASP A 95 -17.18 -3.69 -5.00
CA ASP A 95 -16.30 -3.83 -6.15
C ASP A 95 -15.24 -2.73 -6.14
N ILE A 96 -13.99 -3.13 -6.31
CA ILE A 96 -12.85 -2.21 -6.31
C ILE A 96 -12.03 -2.47 -7.56
N ALA A 97 -11.83 -1.42 -8.35
CA ALA A 97 -10.86 -1.40 -9.45
C ALA A 97 -9.70 -0.50 -9.08
N SER A 98 -8.48 -0.97 -9.21
CA SER A 98 -7.27 -0.20 -8.88
C SER A 98 -6.14 -0.43 -9.87
N ILE A 99 -5.27 0.57 -9.99
CA ILE A 99 -3.97 0.40 -10.63
C ILE A 99 -3.00 -0.09 -9.55
N ASP A 100 -2.47 -1.31 -9.72
CA ASP A 100 -1.55 -1.90 -8.75
C ASP A 100 -0.13 -1.34 -8.87
N TYR A 101 0.31 -1.02 -10.09
CA TYR A 101 1.61 -0.39 -10.32
C TYR A 101 1.75 0.12 -11.75
N ILE A 102 2.62 1.09 -11.91
CA ILE A 102 3.24 1.49 -13.18
C ILE A 102 4.74 1.36 -12.98
N ALA A 103 5.39 0.55 -13.81
CA ALA A 103 6.80 0.23 -13.66
C ALA A 103 7.54 0.31 -15.00
N VAL A 104 8.73 0.88 -14.95
CA VAL A 104 9.68 0.90 -16.06
C VAL A 104 10.99 0.30 -15.56
N SER A 105 11.59 -0.58 -16.34
CA SER A 105 12.91 -1.13 -16.04
C SER A 105 13.83 -1.06 -17.25
N ILE A 106 15.06 -0.64 -17.03
CA ILE A 106 16.04 -0.34 -18.07
C ILE A 106 17.38 -0.96 -17.70
N PRO A 107 17.84 -2.00 -18.43
CA PRO A 107 19.21 -2.47 -18.31
C PRO A 107 20.17 -1.47 -18.98
N ALA A 108 21.19 -1.02 -18.25
CA ALA A 108 22.17 -0.02 -18.72
C ALA A 108 23.59 -0.47 -18.39
N GLY A 109 24.17 -1.27 -19.25
CA GLY A 109 25.53 -1.79 -19.09
C GLY A 109 25.69 -2.69 -17.88
N LYS A 110 26.46 -2.25 -16.88
CA LYS A 110 26.67 -3.01 -15.63
C LYS A 110 25.54 -2.83 -14.62
N PHE A 111 24.69 -1.83 -14.78
CA PHE A 111 23.58 -1.54 -13.89
C PHE A 111 22.26 -1.78 -14.60
N SER A 112 21.24 -2.05 -13.83
CA SER A 112 19.88 -1.98 -14.30
C SER A 112 19.06 -1.12 -13.36
N PHE A 113 18.22 -0.27 -13.92
CA PHE A 113 17.42 0.69 -13.20
C PHE A 113 15.94 0.31 -13.28
N GLY A 114 15.21 0.59 -12.23
CA GLY A 114 13.77 0.50 -12.20
C GLY A 114 13.17 1.72 -11.54
N PHE A 115 12.06 2.22 -12.07
CA PHE A 115 11.32 3.30 -11.44
C PHE A 115 9.83 3.20 -11.76
N GLY A 116 9.03 3.79 -10.91
CA GLY A 116 7.59 3.72 -11.09
C GLY A 116 6.81 4.20 -9.87
N LEU A 117 5.53 3.89 -9.90
CA LEU A 117 4.55 4.29 -8.90
C LEU A 117 3.66 3.09 -8.55
N LEU A 118 3.37 2.92 -7.26
CA LEU A 118 2.44 1.89 -6.78
C LEU A 118 1.72 2.38 -5.52
N PRO A 119 0.50 1.90 -5.24
CA PRO A 119 -0.14 2.06 -3.95
C PRO A 119 0.67 1.35 -2.87
N PHE A 120 0.87 2.00 -1.73
CA PHE A 120 1.58 1.43 -0.59
C PHE A 120 0.62 0.95 0.48
N THR A 121 -0.32 1.83 0.88
CA THR A 121 -1.43 1.48 1.78
C THR A 121 -2.72 2.09 1.26
N SER A 122 -3.85 1.54 1.69
CA SER A 122 -5.17 2.09 1.38
C SER A 122 -6.06 2.10 2.60
N VAL A 123 -6.88 3.14 2.70
CA VAL A 123 -7.95 3.28 3.68
C VAL A 123 -9.25 3.42 2.91
N GLY A 124 -10.24 2.59 3.24
CA GLY A 124 -11.55 2.66 2.62
C GLY A 124 -12.53 1.83 3.43
N TYR A 125 -13.30 2.47 4.30
CA TYR A 125 -14.34 1.80 5.06
C TYR A 125 -15.44 2.78 5.47
N ARG A 126 -16.63 2.23 5.67
CA ARG A 126 -17.74 2.87 6.35
C ARG A 126 -18.42 1.81 7.22
N VAL A 127 -18.39 2.02 8.52
CA VAL A 127 -18.97 1.14 9.52
C VAL A 127 -19.99 1.94 10.32
N GLU A 128 -21.16 1.39 10.47
CA GLU A 128 -22.24 1.98 11.25
C GLU A 128 -22.65 0.97 12.34
N GLY A 129 -23.01 1.47 13.50
CA GLY A 129 -23.46 0.64 14.61
C GLY A 129 -24.28 1.41 15.61
N ASN A 130 -25.18 0.73 16.27
CA ASN A 130 -26.00 1.27 17.34
C ASN A 130 -25.28 1.09 18.67
N ASP A 131 -25.47 2.03 19.57
CA ASP A 131 -25.07 1.90 20.97
C ASP A 131 -26.29 1.46 21.77
N ASP A 132 -26.40 0.15 21.99
CA ASP A 132 -27.52 -0.45 22.73
C ASP A 132 -27.39 -0.30 24.26
N THR A 133 -26.31 0.35 24.74
CA THR A 133 -26.07 0.57 26.18
C THR A 133 -26.70 1.86 26.72
N SER A 134 -27.14 2.74 25.84
CA SER A 134 -27.74 4.03 26.17
C SER A 134 -29.27 3.93 26.18
N GLU A 135 -29.93 4.67 27.08
CA GLU A 135 -31.40 4.85 27.06
C GLU A 135 -31.87 5.60 25.79
N LEU A 136 -30.98 6.39 25.19
CA LEU A 136 -31.21 7.05 23.91
C LEU A 136 -30.67 6.17 22.79
N GLN A 137 -31.38 6.08 21.67
CA GLN A 137 -30.86 5.40 20.49
C GLN A 137 -29.76 6.26 19.87
N ILE A 138 -28.53 5.80 20.05
CA ILE A 138 -27.32 6.47 19.54
C ILE A 138 -26.76 5.65 18.39
N PHE A 139 -26.59 6.31 17.24
CA PHE A 139 -25.97 5.74 16.06
C PHE A 139 -24.55 6.28 15.90
N ASN A 140 -23.60 5.39 15.78
CA ASN A 140 -22.21 5.74 15.51
C ASN A 140 -21.85 5.39 14.07
N ARG A 141 -21.16 6.30 13.40
CA ARG A 141 -20.64 6.11 12.04
C ARG A 141 -19.13 6.35 12.03
N TYR A 142 -18.40 5.41 11.47
CA TYR A 142 -16.96 5.48 11.31
C TYR A 142 -16.61 5.35 9.83
N GLU A 143 -15.93 6.33 9.29
CA GLU A 143 -15.55 6.40 7.89
C GLU A 143 -14.06 6.65 7.78
N GLY A 144 -13.43 6.05 6.77
CA GLY A 144 -12.06 6.34 6.43
C GLY A 144 -11.85 6.25 4.93
N ASN A 145 -11.03 7.14 4.40
CA ASN A 145 -10.62 7.10 3.02
C ASN A 145 -9.18 7.59 2.84
N GLY A 146 -8.62 7.32 1.66
CA GLY A 146 -7.27 7.73 1.31
C GLY A 146 -6.28 6.59 1.29
N GLY A 147 -5.02 6.91 1.54
CA GLY A 147 -3.93 5.95 1.50
C GLY A 147 -2.60 6.60 1.14
N LEU A 148 -1.56 5.81 1.15
CA LEU A 148 -0.22 6.22 0.75
C LEU A 148 0.14 5.57 -0.58
N ASN A 149 0.77 6.35 -1.44
CA ASN A 149 1.40 5.91 -2.67
C ASN A 149 2.92 5.87 -2.48
N GLN A 150 3.59 5.11 -3.30
CA GLN A 150 5.03 4.95 -3.28
C GLN A 150 5.60 5.16 -4.68
N ALA A 151 6.38 6.22 -4.85
CA ALA A 151 7.26 6.35 -6.00
C ALA A 151 8.58 5.68 -5.66
N TYR A 152 9.11 4.83 -6.53
CA TYR A 152 10.34 4.10 -6.27
C TYR A 152 11.39 4.30 -7.36
N PHE A 153 12.64 4.21 -6.93
CA PHE A 153 13.80 4.12 -7.81
C PHE A 153 14.69 2.97 -7.33
N SER A 154 14.88 1.99 -8.20
CA SER A 154 15.64 0.76 -7.93
C SER A 154 16.89 0.72 -8.78
N VAL A 155 17.96 0.19 -8.20
CA VAL A 155 19.20 -0.12 -8.88
C VAL A 155 19.57 -1.58 -8.59
N GLY A 156 19.83 -2.35 -9.64
CA GLY A 156 20.37 -3.71 -9.56
C GLY A 156 21.74 -3.78 -10.18
N LEU A 157 22.66 -4.48 -9.52
CA LEU A 157 24.03 -4.70 -9.94
C LEU A 157 24.36 -6.19 -9.93
N PRO A 158 24.59 -6.83 -11.09
CA PRO A 158 25.14 -8.17 -11.12
C PRO A 158 26.62 -8.11 -10.75
N LEU A 159 26.98 -8.76 -9.65
CA LEU A 159 28.38 -8.91 -9.23
C LEU A 159 29.07 -10.03 -10.02
N THR A 160 28.31 -11.07 -10.31
CA THR A 160 28.71 -12.19 -11.16
C THR A 160 27.54 -12.59 -12.07
N SER A 161 27.75 -13.55 -12.96
CA SER A 161 26.68 -14.14 -13.78
C SER A 161 25.59 -14.84 -12.93
N TYR A 162 25.89 -15.13 -11.67
CA TYR A 162 25.01 -15.92 -10.80
C TYR A 162 24.55 -15.17 -9.55
N PHE A 163 25.13 -14.01 -9.27
CA PHE A 163 24.85 -13.26 -8.05
C PHE A 163 24.70 -11.78 -8.33
N ALA A 164 23.63 -11.19 -7.80
CA ALA A 164 23.34 -9.77 -7.90
C ALA A 164 22.94 -9.19 -6.54
N ILE A 165 23.18 -7.91 -6.39
CA ILE A 165 22.67 -7.09 -5.27
C ILE A 165 21.86 -5.94 -5.83
N GLY A 166 21.01 -5.36 -4.99
CA GLY A 166 20.21 -4.20 -5.40
C GLY A 166 19.69 -3.41 -4.23
N SER A 167 19.33 -2.18 -4.53
CA SER A 167 18.70 -1.26 -3.58
C SER A 167 17.58 -0.51 -4.24
N THR A 168 16.56 -0.18 -3.45
CA THR A 168 15.44 0.69 -3.83
C THR A 168 15.34 1.85 -2.85
N LEU A 169 15.22 3.06 -3.38
CA LEU A 169 14.78 4.24 -2.68
C LEU A 169 13.30 4.43 -2.97
N ASN A 170 12.49 4.51 -1.92
CA ASN A 170 11.06 4.76 -2.02
C ASN A 170 10.73 6.13 -1.42
N TYR A 171 9.94 6.91 -2.13
CA TYR A 171 9.26 8.09 -1.61
C TYR A 171 7.79 7.77 -1.40
N ASN A 172 7.38 7.73 -0.13
CA ASN A 172 6.02 7.46 0.28
C ASN A 172 5.29 8.79 0.47
N PHE A 173 4.05 8.92 -0.02
CA PHE A 173 3.26 10.14 0.08
C PHE A 173 1.77 9.85 -0.04
N GLY A 174 0.95 10.66 0.62
CA GLY A 174 -0.50 10.56 0.50
C GLY A 174 -1.24 11.21 1.66
N ASN A 175 -2.56 11.12 1.61
CA ASN A 175 -3.44 11.67 2.63
C ASN A 175 -4.33 10.56 3.20
N LEU A 176 -4.54 10.65 4.51
CA LEU A 176 -5.42 9.76 5.28
C LEU A 176 -6.52 10.61 5.91
N PHE A 177 -7.73 10.22 5.71
CA PHE A 177 -8.90 10.86 6.27
C PHE A 177 -9.71 9.87 7.11
N TYR A 178 -9.99 10.22 8.36
CA TYR A 178 -10.79 9.42 9.28
C TYR A 178 -11.85 10.31 9.91
N ARG A 179 -13.08 9.85 9.86
CA ARG A 179 -14.22 10.57 10.41
C ARG A 179 -15.01 9.65 11.33
N SER A 180 -15.34 10.14 12.51
CA SER A 180 -16.30 9.50 13.40
C SER A 180 -17.47 10.43 13.62
N GLY A 181 -18.69 9.92 13.45
CA GLY A 181 -19.94 10.64 13.63
C GLY A 181 -20.79 9.98 14.69
N GLN A 182 -21.50 10.78 15.46
CA GLN A 182 -22.48 10.33 16.44
C GLN A 182 -23.80 11.05 16.20
N PHE A 183 -24.89 10.29 16.19
CA PHE A 183 -26.24 10.76 15.96
C PHE A 183 -27.15 10.24 17.05
N ILE A 184 -28.11 11.05 17.46
CA ILE A 184 -29.11 10.70 18.47
C ILE A 184 -30.47 10.70 17.76
N GLU A 185 -31.27 9.68 17.95
CA GLU A 185 -32.60 9.60 17.37
C GLU A 185 -33.47 10.79 17.81
N GLY A 186 -34.18 11.38 16.84
CA GLY A 186 -35.01 12.57 17.07
C GLY A 186 -34.27 13.89 17.06
N ILE A 187 -32.94 13.90 16.90
CA ILE A 187 -32.11 15.12 16.75
C ILE A 187 -31.56 15.17 15.33
N ASP A 188 -31.89 16.19 14.57
CA ASP A 188 -31.44 16.34 13.17
C ASP A 188 -29.93 16.58 13.04
N ASN A 189 -29.28 17.14 14.05
CA ASN A 189 -27.86 17.45 14.03
C ASN A 189 -27.02 16.33 14.63
N GLY A 190 -26.11 15.77 13.80
CA GLY A 190 -25.08 14.85 14.24
C GLY A 190 -23.77 15.56 14.52
N THR A 191 -22.98 14.99 15.40
CA THR A 191 -21.65 15.48 15.78
C THR A 191 -20.57 14.65 15.12
N PHE A 192 -19.57 15.31 14.53
CA PHE A 192 -18.48 14.65 13.79
C PHE A 192 -17.13 15.09 14.31
N LEU A 193 -16.21 14.13 14.38
CA LEU A 193 -14.78 14.34 14.57
C LEU A 193 -14.05 13.87 13.32
N SER A 194 -13.45 14.79 12.59
CA SER A 194 -12.68 14.52 11.37
C SER A 194 -11.19 14.70 11.66
N ASN A 195 -10.40 13.70 11.30
CA ASN A 195 -8.95 13.70 11.39
C ASN A 195 -8.37 13.56 9.99
N GLU A 196 -7.45 14.41 9.63
CA GLU A 196 -6.73 14.38 8.37
C GLU A 196 -5.23 14.34 8.64
N SER A 197 -4.51 13.52 7.88
CA SER A 197 -3.06 13.43 7.94
C SER A 197 -2.48 13.46 6.54
N SER A 198 -1.62 14.43 6.27
CA SER A 198 -0.78 14.46 5.08
C SER A 198 0.57 13.84 5.42
N VAL A 199 0.88 12.71 4.81
CA VAL A 199 2.04 11.88 5.17
C VAL A 199 3.00 11.83 4.01
N SER A 200 4.30 12.02 4.28
CA SER A 200 5.35 11.85 3.29
C SER A 200 6.67 11.39 3.93
N GLY A 201 7.56 10.79 3.13
CA GLY A 201 8.90 10.41 3.61
C GLY A 201 9.55 9.31 2.81
N PHE A 202 10.83 9.08 3.10
CA PHE A 202 11.64 8.11 2.40
C PHE A 202 11.76 6.79 3.16
N SER A 203 11.87 5.71 2.40
CA SER A 203 12.23 4.38 2.91
C SER A 203 13.16 3.69 1.94
N PHE A 204 13.95 2.73 2.44
CA PHE A 204 14.95 2.01 1.66
C PHE A 204 14.66 0.52 1.69
N GLN A 205 15.08 -0.15 0.64
CA GLN A 205 15.07 -1.60 0.57
C GLN A 205 16.36 -2.09 -0.06
N PHE A 206 16.91 -3.17 0.46
CA PHE A 206 18.12 -3.82 -0.04
C PHE A 206 17.81 -5.27 -0.34
N SER A 207 18.46 -5.83 -1.35
CA SER A 207 18.36 -7.26 -1.60
C SER A 207 19.63 -7.86 -2.20
N ALA A 208 19.72 -9.18 -2.04
CA ALA A 208 20.71 -10.02 -2.68
C ALA A 208 20.00 -11.20 -3.32
N GLN A 209 20.42 -11.58 -4.51
CA GLN A 209 19.83 -12.65 -5.30
C GLN A 209 20.92 -13.54 -5.87
N ALA A 210 20.81 -14.85 -5.63
CA ALA A 210 21.56 -15.88 -6.33
C ALA A 210 20.67 -16.55 -7.39
N LYS A 211 21.22 -16.80 -8.59
CA LYS A 211 20.57 -17.47 -9.70
C LYS A 211 21.53 -18.43 -10.35
N ILE A 212 21.51 -19.67 -9.90
CA ILE A 212 22.51 -20.69 -10.21
C ILE A 212 21.93 -21.68 -11.24
N PRO A 213 22.47 -21.74 -12.47
CA PRO A 213 22.06 -22.75 -13.44
C PRO A 213 22.54 -24.14 -13.02
N ILE A 214 21.66 -25.12 -13.10
CA ILE A 214 21.94 -26.53 -12.82
C ILE A 214 21.70 -27.30 -14.10
N GLN A 215 22.71 -28.03 -14.56
CA GLN A 215 22.66 -28.90 -15.76
C GLN A 215 22.07 -28.22 -17.02
N LYS A 216 22.35 -26.94 -17.25
CA LYS A 216 21.89 -26.09 -18.37
C LYS A 216 20.37 -25.97 -18.55
N LYS A 217 19.57 -26.79 -17.91
CA LYS A 217 18.10 -26.86 -18.08
C LYS A 217 17.34 -26.32 -16.87
N TYR A 218 17.94 -26.36 -15.69
CA TYR A 218 17.31 -25.99 -14.42
C TYR A 218 18.02 -24.80 -13.82
N THR A 219 17.30 -24.05 -12.97
CA THR A 219 17.86 -22.90 -12.26
C THR A 219 17.39 -22.96 -10.81
N PHE A 220 18.36 -22.88 -9.91
CA PHE A 220 18.11 -22.63 -8.49
C PHE A 220 18.18 -21.12 -8.26
N GLN A 221 17.23 -20.60 -7.48
CA GLN A 221 17.20 -19.19 -7.10
C GLN A 221 17.07 -19.07 -5.60
N ALA A 222 17.81 -18.13 -5.01
CA ALA A 222 17.71 -17.79 -3.59
C ALA A 222 17.77 -16.27 -3.42
N MET A 223 16.95 -15.74 -2.55
CA MET A 223 16.80 -14.30 -2.34
C MET A 223 16.80 -13.99 -0.84
N TYR A 224 17.43 -12.87 -0.49
CA TYR A 224 17.20 -12.16 0.75
C TYR A 224 16.90 -10.69 0.43
N SER A 225 15.83 -10.16 1.02
CA SER A 225 15.47 -8.75 0.91
C SER A 225 15.17 -8.18 2.30
N PHE A 226 15.68 -6.98 2.55
CA PHE A 226 15.52 -6.30 3.83
C PHE A 226 15.11 -4.84 3.62
N GLN A 227 14.05 -4.44 4.30
CA GLN A 227 13.60 -3.08 4.42
C GLN A 227 13.76 -2.65 5.88
N PRO A 228 14.66 -1.70 6.20
CA PRO A 228 14.81 -1.17 7.55
C PRO A 228 13.57 -0.35 7.96
N ILE A 229 13.52 0.06 9.21
CA ILE A 229 12.53 0.99 9.72
C ILE A 229 12.61 2.28 8.90
N GLY A 230 11.49 2.69 8.29
CA GLY A 230 11.35 3.98 7.64
C GLY A 230 10.72 4.99 8.61
N ARG A 231 11.17 6.24 8.56
CA ARG A 231 10.53 7.33 9.28
C ARG A 231 9.83 8.24 8.27
N LEU A 232 8.55 8.49 8.52
CA LEU A 232 7.75 9.40 7.71
C LEU A 232 7.49 10.68 8.51
N ASP A 233 7.14 11.74 7.80
CA ASP A 233 6.64 12.98 8.36
C ASP A 233 5.13 13.04 8.13
N SER A 234 4.37 13.45 9.14
CA SER A 234 2.93 13.59 9.07
C SER A 234 2.50 14.94 9.61
N ARG A 235 1.80 15.72 8.79
CA ARG A 235 1.09 16.92 9.22
C ARG A 235 -0.37 16.56 9.45
N ASN A 236 -0.88 16.85 10.62
CA ASN A 236 -2.19 16.41 11.07
C ASN A 236 -3.10 17.61 11.35
N SER A 237 -4.38 17.44 11.04
CA SER A 237 -5.44 18.38 11.44
C SER A 237 -6.62 17.62 12.03
N ARG A 238 -7.36 18.30 12.89
CA ARG A 238 -8.55 17.76 13.54
C ARG A 238 -9.64 18.82 13.57
N VAL A 239 -10.81 18.43 13.09
CA VAL A 239 -11.98 19.31 13.05
C VAL A 239 -13.12 18.62 13.78
N PHE A 240 -13.73 19.36 14.70
CA PHE A 240 -14.99 18.99 15.31
C PHE A 240 -16.09 19.77 14.61
N SER A 241 -17.15 19.09 14.19
CA SER A 241 -18.21 19.72 13.41
C SER A 241 -19.59 19.17 13.73
N THR A 242 -20.60 19.97 13.47
CA THR A 242 -22.00 19.59 13.52
C THR A 242 -22.60 19.62 12.12
N GLN A 243 -23.33 18.60 11.73
CA GLN A 243 -23.94 18.48 10.42
C GLN A 243 -25.40 18.02 10.56
N SER A 244 -26.29 18.66 9.80
CA SER A 244 -27.69 18.22 9.70
C SER A 244 -27.76 16.90 8.92
N LEU A 245 -28.53 15.94 9.43
CA LEU A 245 -28.76 14.65 8.79
C LEU A 245 -29.68 14.73 7.58
N SER A 246 -30.65 15.65 7.64
CA SER A 246 -31.66 15.82 6.60
C SER A 246 -31.13 16.54 5.35
N THR A 247 -30.21 17.48 5.54
CA THR A 247 -29.67 18.30 4.46
C THR A 247 -28.20 18.01 4.14
N GLU A 248 -27.51 17.24 4.98
CA GLU A 248 -26.07 16.98 4.91
C GLU A 248 -25.21 18.28 4.94
N ILE A 249 -25.81 19.39 5.35
CA ILE A 249 -25.13 20.71 5.41
C ILE A 249 -24.35 20.81 6.73
N LEU A 250 -23.09 21.24 6.63
CA LEU A 250 -22.27 21.60 7.77
C LEU A 250 -22.87 22.83 8.45
N THR A 251 -23.27 22.69 9.72
CA THR A 251 -23.90 23.77 10.49
C THR A 251 -22.88 24.58 11.28
N ASP A 252 -21.87 23.92 11.83
CA ASP A 252 -20.81 24.56 12.58
C ASP A 252 -19.54 23.70 12.56
N PHE A 253 -18.37 24.33 12.71
CA PHE A 253 -17.11 23.61 12.84
C PHE A 253 -16.11 24.36 13.70
N VAL A 254 -15.28 23.61 14.43
CA VAL A 254 -14.18 24.12 15.24
C VAL A 254 -12.93 23.33 14.90
N GLN A 255 -11.89 24.03 14.47
CA GLN A 255 -10.57 23.43 14.31
C GLN A 255 -9.90 23.28 15.67
N ILE A 256 -9.48 22.06 16.01
CA ILE A 256 -8.83 21.76 17.27
C ILE A 256 -7.34 22.10 17.16
N ASP A 257 -6.84 22.88 18.12
CA ASP A 257 -5.41 23.16 18.23
C ASP A 257 -4.66 21.89 18.66
N LEU A 258 -3.86 21.36 17.76
CA LEU A 258 -3.01 20.17 17.96
C LEU A 258 -1.59 20.54 18.39
N THR A 259 -1.21 21.82 18.30
CA THR A 259 0.14 22.31 18.62
C THR A 259 0.42 22.10 20.10
N SER A 260 -0.55 22.44 20.96
CA SER A 260 -0.45 22.31 22.42
C SER A 260 -0.26 20.87 22.89
N SER A 261 -0.78 19.89 22.15
CA SER A 261 -0.62 18.46 22.43
C SER A 261 0.56 17.83 21.69
N GLY A 262 1.27 18.56 20.85
CA GLY A 262 2.45 18.10 20.12
C GLY A 262 2.14 17.02 19.07
N ILE A 263 0.92 16.99 18.54
CA ILE A 263 0.48 16.00 17.55
C ILE A 263 0.09 16.63 16.20
N GLU A 264 0.28 17.94 16.01
CA GLU A 264 0.12 18.60 14.71
C GLU A 264 1.12 18.03 13.70
N ASN A 265 2.37 17.91 14.11
CA ASN A 265 3.44 17.31 13.31
C ASN A 265 3.97 16.08 14.04
N THR A 266 3.86 14.92 13.42
CA THR A 266 4.31 13.64 13.99
C THR A 266 5.21 12.89 13.02
N ASN A 267 5.94 11.89 13.51
CA ASN A 267 6.82 11.07 12.71
C ASN A 267 6.42 9.59 12.83
N PRO A 268 5.46 9.12 12.02
CA PRO A 268 5.11 7.71 11.98
C PRO A 268 6.31 6.86 11.55
N ASN A 269 6.51 5.72 12.21
CA ASN A 269 7.52 4.75 11.82
C ASN A 269 6.89 3.64 10.98
N LEU A 270 7.52 3.31 9.85
CA LEU A 270 7.21 2.10 9.08
C LEU A 270 7.86 0.89 9.71
N SER A 271 7.17 -0.23 9.70
CA SER A 271 7.71 -1.51 10.16
C SER A 271 8.87 -1.98 9.30
N SER A 272 9.90 -2.55 9.92
CA SER A 272 10.94 -3.26 9.18
C SER A 272 10.40 -4.57 8.62
N MET A 273 10.93 -4.98 7.45
CA MET A 273 10.52 -6.20 6.77
C MET A 273 11.73 -6.98 6.26
N SER A 274 11.71 -8.28 6.47
CA SER A 274 12.67 -9.23 5.89
C SER A 274 11.94 -10.26 5.05
N ARG A 275 12.50 -10.60 3.89
CA ARG A 275 12.01 -11.67 3.01
C ARG A 275 13.16 -12.60 2.69
N ILE A 276 12.92 -13.89 2.83
CA ILE A 276 13.85 -14.95 2.45
C ILE A 276 13.08 -15.89 1.53
N GLY A 277 13.63 -16.15 0.36
CA GLY A 277 13.00 -17.04 -0.60
C GLY A 277 14.01 -17.97 -1.24
N VAL A 278 13.57 -19.18 -1.55
CA VAL A 278 14.30 -20.16 -2.35
C VAL A 278 13.36 -20.77 -3.38
N GLY A 279 13.90 -21.13 -4.53
CA GLY A 279 13.11 -21.74 -5.56
C GLY A 279 13.96 -22.48 -6.58
N TYR A 280 13.32 -23.38 -7.26
CA TYR A 280 13.91 -24.24 -8.28
C TYR A 280 12.96 -24.42 -9.45
N GLY A 281 13.47 -24.38 -10.65
CA GLY A 281 12.62 -24.49 -11.81
C GLY A 281 13.36 -24.92 -13.07
N LYS A 282 12.57 -25.37 -14.05
CA LYS A 282 13.04 -25.66 -15.41
C LYS A 282 12.82 -24.43 -16.27
N ASN A 283 13.88 -23.91 -16.84
CA ASN A 283 13.86 -22.68 -17.63
C ASN A 283 12.69 -22.62 -18.61
N LYS A 284 11.88 -21.54 -18.53
CA LYS A 284 10.71 -21.27 -19.39
C LYS A 284 9.58 -22.30 -19.32
N LYS A 285 9.54 -23.19 -18.32
CA LYS A 285 8.51 -24.23 -18.22
C LYS A 285 7.75 -24.19 -16.90
N TRP A 286 8.44 -24.26 -15.78
CA TRP A 286 7.86 -24.26 -14.45
C TRP A 286 8.86 -23.78 -13.42
N PHE A 287 8.36 -23.22 -12.33
CA PHE A 287 9.12 -22.80 -11.17
C PHE A 287 8.34 -23.15 -9.91
N LEU A 288 9.01 -23.68 -8.92
CA LEU A 288 8.49 -23.93 -7.59
C LEU A 288 9.36 -23.18 -6.59
N GLY A 289 8.75 -22.53 -5.62
CA GLY A 289 9.49 -21.79 -4.60
C GLY A 289 8.74 -21.72 -3.30
N VAL A 290 9.49 -21.36 -2.26
CA VAL A 290 8.95 -21.02 -0.94
C VAL A 290 9.60 -19.72 -0.49
N GLN A 291 8.80 -18.82 0.03
CA GLN A 291 9.24 -17.54 0.53
C GLN A 291 8.63 -17.29 1.91
N TYR A 292 9.48 -16.87 2.84
CA TYR A 292 9.08 -16.45 4.17
C TYR A 292 9.25 -14.93 4.30
N ASN A 293 8.17 -14.27 4.69
CA ASN A 293 8.14 -12.84 4.94
C ASN A 293 7.92 -12.59 6.43
N PHE A 294 8.75 -11.76 7.02
CA PHE A 294 8.64 -11.32 8.39
C PHE A 294 8.51 -9.80 8.46
N ILE A 295 7.42 -9.31 9.02
CA ILE A 295 7.15 -7.89 9.23
C ILE A 295 7.15 -7.62 10.72
N LYS A 296 8.08 -6.79 11.19
CA LYS A 296 8.15 -6.39 12.59
C LYS A 296 7.19 -5.24 12.87
N SER A 297 5.90 -5.54 12.89
CA SER A 297 4.83 -4.55 13.07
C SER A 297 4.85 -3.93 14.47
N SER A 298 5.45 -4.57 15.45
CA SER A 298 5.70 -4.00 16.79
C SER A 298 6.56 -2.72 16.76
N ASN A 299 7.31 -2.46 15.69
CA ASN A 299 8.08 -1.23 15.48
C ASN A 299 7.24 -0.09 14.89
N PHE A 300 6.00 -0.36 14.48
CA PHE A 300 5.10 0.68 13.98
C PHE A 300 4.69 1.62 15.11
N SER A 301 4.71 2.92 14.85
CA SER A 301 4.19 3.93 15.76
C SER A 301 3.58 5.09 14.97
N ASN A 302 2.46 5.59 15.45
CA ASN A 302 1.83 6.80 14.94
C ASN A 302 1.13 7.52 16.11
N LYS A 303 1.76 8.56 16.63
CA LYS A 303 1.26 9.30 17.81
C LYS A 303 -0.11 9.95 17.60
N PHE A 304 -0.46 10.34 16.37
CA PHE A 304 -1.74 10.97 16.07
C PHE A 304 -2.92 10.00 16.17
N PHE A 305 -2.70 8.72 15.82
CA PHE A 305 -3.69 7.65 15.87
C PHE A 305 -3.42 6.64 17.00
N GLU A 306 -2.63 7.01 17.98
CA GLU A 306 -2.36 6.14 19.12
C GLU A 306 -3.64 5.88 19.91
N ARG A 307 -4.07 4.63 19.94
CA ARG A 307 -5.19 4.18 20.77
C ARG A 307 -4.63 3.35 21.93
N LYS A 308 -4.99 3.68 23.15
CA LYS A 308 -4.47 3.05 24.38
C LYS A 308 -4.60 1.52 24.43
N ASN A 309 -5.53 0.94 23.64
CA ASN A 309 -5.85 -0.49 23.67
C ASN A 309 -5.44 -1.25 22.40
N ILE A 310 -4.66 -0.63 21.49
CA ILE A 310 -4.20 -1.29 20.28
C ILE A 310 -2.70 -1.54 20.37
N SER A 311 -2.31 -2.81 20.23
CA SER A 311 -0.92 -3.22 20.07
C SER A 311 -0.73 -3.89 18.70
N TYR A 312 0.34 -3.54 18.01
CA TYR A 312 0.69 -4.15 16.73
C TYR A 312 1.57 -5.38 16.97
N GLN A 313 1.14 -6.51 16.45
CA GLN A 313 1.88 -7.76 16.54
C GLN A 313 2.66 -8.03 15.27
N ASP A 314 3.81 -8.69 15.40
CA ASP A 314 4.65 -9.07 14.27
C ASP A 314 3.93 -10.07 13.36
N ALA A 315 3.99 -9.82 12.06
CA ALA A 315 3.35 -10.65 11.06
C ALA A 315 4.35 -11.58 10.36
N LYS A 316 3.92 -12.80 10.12
CA LYS A 316 4.68 -13.84 9.42
C LYS A 316 3.82 -14.40 8.30
N THR A 317 4.38 -14.48 7.09
CA THR A 317 3.67 -15.01 5.92
C THR A 317 4.56 -15.98 5.17
N VAL A 318 4.01 -17.09 4.76
CA VAL A 318 4.66 -18.06 3.88
C VAL A 318 3.93 -18.06 2.54
N SER A 319 4.67 -17.86 1.46
CA SER A 319 4.20 -17.97 0.07
C SER A 319 4.85 -19.20 -0.60
N TYR A 320 4.10 -19.94 -1.38
CA TYR A 320 4.58 -21.15 -2.09
C TYR A 320 3.82 -21.34 -3.41
#